data_5e48776621780c6581f40c7c621986eb
#
_entry.id   5e48776621780c6581f40c7c621986eb
#
_cell.length_a   1.000
_cell.length_b   1.000
_cell.length_c   1.000
_cell.angle_alpha   90.00
_cell.angle_beta   90.00
_cell.angle_gamma   90.00
#
_symmetry.space_group_name_H-M   'P 1'
#
loop_
_entity.id
_entity.type
_entity.pdbx_description
1 polymer ?
#
loop_
_entity_poly.entity_id
_entity_poly.type
_entity_poly.pdbx_seq_one_letter_code
_entity_poly.pdbx_strand_id
1 'polypeptide(L)'
;MMAKKKVTPERIEAAERQLKDLQRQVEYDTKDYTLELLLDKFEKGDFYIPDYQRQFVWKANNRSLFIESVLLGLPIPFMFFAGCEDGRLEIIDGAQRMQTLREFVKYKMKLNKLAKLTELDGFSFDDLSTATRRKFLNRTFRVVVLDEKTTTDIRQDLFNRINT
;
A
#
# COMPACT_ATOMS: atom_id res chain seq x y z
N MET A 1 21.67 -16.30 -27.71
CA MET A 1 22.51 -15.36 -26.94
C MET A 1 22.45 -13.98 -27.59
N MET A 2 21.98 -12.98 -26.88
CA MET A 2 21.96 -11.61 -27.42
C MET A 2 23.37 -11.01 -27.36
N ALA A 3 23.83 -10.48 -28.49
CA ALA A 3 25.07 -9.72 -28.52
C ALA A 3 24.93 -8.46 -27.66
N LYS A 4 25.95 -8.16 -26.85
CA LYS A 4 25.97 -6.90 -26.06
C LYS A 4 26.07 -5.73 -27.05
N LYS A 5 25.14 -4.78 -26.93
CA LYS A 5 25.19 -3.54 -27.72
C LYS A 5 26.31 -2.66 -27.21
N LYS A 6 27.13 -2.12 -28.12
CA LYS A 6 28.19 -1.19 -27.75
C LYS A 6 27.58 0.14 -27.27
N VAL A 7 28.21 0.74 -26.28
CA VAL A 7 27.85 2.09 -25.80
C VAL A 7 28.60 3.10 -26.68
N THR A 8 27.87 3.71 -27.58
CA THR A 8 28.37 4.74 -28.48
C THR A 8 27.78 6.10 -28.11
N PRO A 9 28.35 7.23 -28.57
CA PRO A 9 27.73 8.54 -28.32
C PRO A 9 26.29 8.64 -28.80
N GLU A 10 25.96 8.02 -29.94
CA GLU A 10 24.60 7.99 -30.47
C GLU A 10 23.64 7.19 -29.57
N ARG A 11 24.15 6.08 -29.00
CA ARG A 11 23.40 5.28 -28.02
C ARG A 11 23.12 6.05 -26.73
N ILE A 12 24.10 6.79 -26.25
CA ILE A 12 23.96 7.63 -25.05
C ILE A 12 22.88 8.67 -25.29
N GLU A 13 22.94 9.36 -26.43
CA GLU A 13 21.94 10.38 -26.77
C GLU A 13 20.52 9.79 -26.88
N ALA A 14 20.40 8.63 -27.55
CA ALA A 14 19.13 7.94 -27.66
C ALA A 14 18.58 7.50 -26.30
N ALA A 15 19.46 7.00 -25.43
CA ALA A 15 19.08 6.58 -24.07
C ALA A 15 18.61 7.79 -23.23
N GLU A 16 19.28 8.93 -23.33
CA GLU A 16 18.89 10.15 -22.62
C GLU A 16 17.53 10.67 -23.07
N ARG A 17 17.24 10.63 -24.36
CA ARG A 17 15.91 10.99 -24.89
C ARG A 17 14.83 10.05 -24.38
N GLN A 18 15.07 8.74 -24.46
CA GLN A 18 14.15 7.73 -23.96
C GLN A 18 13.88 7.92 -22.46
N LEU A 19 14.92 8.15 -21.69
CA LEU A 19 14.81 8.35 -20.24
C LEU A 19 13.93 9.57 -19.94
N LYS A 20 14.18 10.70 -20.59
CA LYS A 20 13.38 11.92 -20.37
C LYS A 20 11.92 11.73 -20.76
N ASP A 21 11.66 11.09 -21.89
CA ASP A 21 10.31 10.86 -22.38
C ASP A 21 9.51 9.97 -21.43
N LEU A 22 10.12 8.92 -20.91
CA LEU A 22 9.47 7.98 -20.00
C LEU A 22 9.30 8.59 -18.61
N GLN A 23 10.27 9.38 -18.12
CA GLN A 23 10.15 10.06 -16.83
C GLN A 23 8.96 11.03 -16.79
N ARG A 24 8.65 11.70 -17.90
CA ARG A 24 7.50 12.62 -17.99
C ARG A 24 6.15 11.92 -17.86
N GLN A 25 6.11 10.60 -18.02
CA GLN A 25 4.87 9.81 -17.92
C GLN A 25 4.54 9.42 -16.49
N VAL A 26 5.44 9.66 -15.55
CA VAL A 26 5.25 9.27 -14.16
C VAL A 26 5.24 10.53 -13.29
N GLU A 27 4.06 10.89 -12.80
CA GLU A 27 3.89 11.95 -11.83
C GLU A 27 3.26 11.37 -10.57
N TYR A 28 3.76 11.78 -9.41
CA TYR A 28 3.22 11.31 -8.13
C TYR A 28 3.32 12.38 -7.07
N ASP A 29 2.51 12.22 -6.04
CA ASP A 29 2.54 13.02 -4.82
C ASP A 29 2.62 12.07 -3.63
N THR A 30 3.08 12.56 -2.48
CA THR A 30 3.15 11.78 -1.26
C THR A 30 2.23 12.40 -0.22
N LYS A 31 1.33 11.57 0.34
CA LYS A 31 0.35 12.03 1.33
C LYS A 31 0.44 11.18 2.59
N ASP A 32 0.23 11.82 3.72
CA ASP A 32 0.12 11.15 5.01
C ASP A 32 -1.35 11.11 5.41
N TYR A 33 -1.85 9.89 5.71
CA TYR A 33 -3.20 9.68 6.19
C TYR A 33 -3.18 9.03 7.56
N THR A 34 -4.05 9.47 8.46
CA THR A 34 -4.29 8.68 9.66
C THR A 34 -4.97 7.37 9.28
N LEU A 35 -4.78 6.36 10.11
CA LEU A 35 -5.44 5.06 9.91
C LEU A 35 -6.96 5.23 9.87
N GLU A 36 -7.50 6.09 10.74
CA GLU A 36 -8.93 6.38 10.78
C GLU A 36 -9.44 6.91 9.44
N LEU A 37 -8.73 7.88 8.85
CA LEU A 37 -9.11 8.45 7.56
C LEU A 37 -8.97 7.44 6.41
N LEU A 38 -7.89 6.64 6.42
CA LEU A 38 -7.72 5.57 5.44
C LEU A 38 -8.90 4.61 5.45
N LEU A 39 -9.32 4.17 6.62
CA LEU A 39 -10.44 3.25 6.78
C LEU A 39 -11.76 3.87 6.34
N ASP A 40 -12.00 5.13 6.69
CA ASP A 40 -13.19 5.85 6.28
C ASP A 40 -13.31 5.90 4.75
N LYS A 41 -12.25 6.28 4.08
CA LYS A 41 -12.21 6.37 2.62
C LYS A 41 -12.33 5.00 1.95
N PHE A 42 -11.74 3.97 2.54
CA PHE A 42 -11.85 2.60 2.04
C PHE A 42 -13.28 2.06 2.17
N GLU A 43 -13.93 2.30 3.30
CA GLU A 43 -15.33 1.89 3.51
C GLU A 43 -16.29 2.59 2.56
N LYS A 44 -16.04 3.86 2.26
CA LYS A 44 -16.87 4.63 1.32
C LYS A 44 -16.61 4.29 -0.16
N GLY A 45 -15.58 3.51 -0.44
CA GLY A 45 -15.20 3.18 -1.81
C GLY A 45 -14.35 4.24 -2.50
N ASP A 46 -13.95 5.31 -1.80
CA ASP A 46 -13.05 6.33 -2.35
C ASP A 46 -11.66 5.76 -2.63
N PHE A 47 -11.22 4.83 -1.80
CA PHE A 47 -10.06 3.97 -2.04
C PHE A 47 -10.56 2.56 -2.32
N TYR A 48 -10.11 1.94 -3.39
CA TYR A 48 -10.60 0.61 -3.76
C TYR A 48 -9.48 -0.28 -4.31
N ILE A 49 -9.72 -1.59 -4.23
CA ILE A 49 -8.79 -2.60 -4.72
C ILE A 49 -9.21 -3.00 -6.13
N PRO A 50 -8.33 -2.77 -7.14
CA PRO A 50 -8.65 -3.20 -8.51
C PRO A 50 -8.65 -4.72 -8.65
N ASP A 51 -9.35 -5.23 -9.65
CA ASP A 51 -9.58 -6.68 -9.83
C ASP A 51 -8.29 -7.47 -9.97
N TYR A 52 -7.25 -6.91 -10.58
CA TYR A 52 -5.99 -7.63 -10.80
C TYR A 52 -5.22 -7.92 -9.50
N GLN A 53 -5.60 -7.32 -8.36
CA GLN A 53 -4.96 -7.56 -7.06
C GLN A 53 -5.67 -8.61 -6.21
N ARG A 54 -6.85 -9.06 -6.58
CA ARG A 54 -7.68 -9.96 -5.77
C ARG A 54 -7.07 -11.36 -5.57
N GLN A 55 -6.05 -11.71 -6.33
CA GLN A 55 -5.39 -13.02 -6.27
C GLN A 55 -4.44 -13.18 -5.09
N PHE A 56 -4.01 -12.08 -4.48
CA PHE A 56 -3.00 -12.08 -3.42
C PHE A 56 -3.68 -11.94 -2.05
N VAL A 57 -3.72 -13.03 -1.30
CA VAL A 57 -4.33 -13.06 0.04
C VAL A 57 -3.28 -13.43 1.07
N TRP A 58 -3.13 -12.59 2.10
CA TRP A 58 -2.27 -12.89 3.23
C TRP A 58 -2.82 -14.03 4.06
N LYS A 59 -1.93 -14.86 4.61
CA LYS A 59 -2.27 -15.85 5.62
C LYS A 59 -2.64 -15.14 6.93
N ALA A 60 -3.47 -15.80 7.75
CA ALA A 60 -3.95 -15.25 9.02
C ALA A 60 -2.80 -14.79 9.93
N ASN A 61 -1.69 -15.55 9.97
CA ASN A 61 -0.51 -15.20 10.75
C ASN A 61 0.11 -13.87 10.30
N ASN A 62 0.21 -13.63 9.00
CA ASN A 62 0.75 -12.39 8.47
C ASN A 62 -0.11 -11.19 8.84
N ARG A 63 -1.43 -11.35 8.89
CA ARG A 63 -2.37 -10.30 9.28
C ARG A 63 -2.15 -9.89 10.74
N SER A 64 -2.07 -10.84 11.65
CA SER A 64 -1.84 -10.55 13.07
C SER A 64 -0.49 -9.88 13.30
N LEU A 65 0.57 -10.34 12.63
CA LEU A 65 1.90 -9.74 12.74
C LEU A 65 1.94 -8.31 12.20
N PHE A 66 1.17 -8.02 11.15
CA PHE A 66 1.06 -6.66 10.64
C PHE A 66 0.40 -5.74 11.67
N ILE A 67 -0.71 -6.17 12.28
CA ILE A 67 -1.37 -5.40 13.33
C ILE A 67 -0.43 -5.18 14.52
N GLU A 68 0.32 -6.21 14.90
CA GLU A 68 1.34 -6.09 15.96
C GLU A 68 2.36 -4.99 15.64
N SER A 69 2.85 -4.95 14.40
CA SER A 69 3.79 -3.92 13.96
C SER A 69 3.21 -2.52 14.09
N VAL A 70 1.94 -2.34 13.73
CA VAL A 70 1.24 -1.06 13.88
C VAL A 70 1.09 -0.67 15.34
N LEU A 71 0.69 -1.63 16.19
CA LEU A 71 0.55 -1.40 17.63
C LEU A 71 1.88 -1.03 18.28
N LEU A 72 2.97 -1.66 17.87
CA LEU A 72 4.32 -1.38 18.38
C LEU A 72 4.88 -0.05 17.90
N GLY A 73 4.26 0.56 16.90
CA GLY A 73 4.76 1.80 16.32
C GLY A 73 5.95 1.62 15.40
N LEU A 74 6.13 0.42 14.84
CA LEU A 74 7.21 0.16 13.89
C LEU A 74 6.97 0.89 12.57
N PRO A 75 8.03 1.27 11.84
CA PRO A 75 7.88 1.85 10.52
C PRO A 75 7.14 0.90 9.58
N ILE A 76 6.12 1.41 8.89
CA ILE A 76 5.34 0.65 7.92
C ILE A 76 5.78 1.08 6.52
N PRO A 77 6.04 0.14 5.60
CA PRO A 77 6.36 0.49 4.22
C PRO A 77 5.27 1.35 3.58
N PHE A 78 5.66 2.27 2.70
CA PHE A 78 4.72 3.12 1.98
C PHE A 78 3.72 2.27 1.20
N MET A 79 2.50 2.77 1.09
CA MET A 79 1.52 2.23 0.17
C MET A 79 1.54 3.04 -1.13
N PHE A 80 1.11 2.42 -2.21
CA PHE A 80 1.07 3.04 -3.54
C PHE A 80 -0.35 3.00 -4.07
N PHE A 81 -0.92 4.18 -4.30
CA PHE A 81 -2.25 4.34 -4.87
C PHE A 81 -2.13 5.10 -6.19
N ALA A 82 -3.17 5.07 -7.00
CA ALA A 82 -3.21 5.83 -8.24
C ALA A 82 -4.56 6.54 -8.38
N GLY A 83 -4.52 7.80 -8.79
CA GLY A 83 -5.70 8.60 -9.03
C GLY A 83 -6.51 8.07 -10.22
N CYS A 84 -7.83 8.14 -10.11
CA CYS A 84 -8.75 7.81 -11.18
C CYS A 84 -9.44 9.08 -11.69
N GLU A 85 -9.98 9.02 -12.91
CA GLU A 85 -10.64 10.14 -13.53
C GLU A 85 -11.81 10.67 -12.70
N ASP A 86 -12.51 9.79 -11.99
CA ASP A 86 -13.65 10.13 -11.12
C ASP A 86 -13.25 10.65 -9.73
N GLY A 87 -11.95 10.80 -9.46
CA GLY A 87 -11.44 11.30 -8.19
C GLY A 87 -11.18 10.23 -7.13
N ARG A 88 -11.58 8.98 -7.38
CA ARG A 88 -11.23 7.88 -6.48
C ARG A 88 -9.77 7.48 -6.65
N LEU A 89 -9.24 6.74 -5.69
CA LEU A 89 -7.89 6.20 -5.75
C LEU A 89 -7.95 4.67 -5.78
N GLU A 90 -7.27 4.07 -6.75
CA GLU A 90 -7.09 2.62 -6.76
C GLU A 90 -5.81 2.24 -6.02
N ILE A 91 -5.85 1.11 -5.31
CA ILE A 91 -4.73 0.63 -4.51
C ILE A 91 -3.82 -0.20 -5.41
N ILE A 92 -2.60 0.30 -5.67
CA ILE A 92 -1.59 -0.42 -6.46
C ILE A 92 -0.83 -1.40 -5.56
N ASP A 93 -0.41 -0.94 -4.39
CA ASP A 93 0.25 -1.75 -3.37
C ASP A 93 -0.27 -1.36 -2.00
N GLY A 94 -0.55 -2.35 -1.17
CA GLY A 94 -1.10 -2.15 0.17
C GLY A 94 -2.49 -2.72 0.36
N ALA A 95 -3.03 -3.45 -0.62
CA ALA A 95 -4.38 -4.03 -0.54
C ALA A 95 -4.55 -4.93 0.68
N GLN A 96 -3.58 -5.81 0.96
CA GLN A 96 -3.66 -6.72 2.09
C GLN A 96 -3.57 -5.98 3.42
N ARG A 97 -2.76 -4.94 3.49
CA ARG A 97 -2.67 -4.08 4.67
C ARG A 97 -3.99 -3.34 4.93
N MET A 98 -4.58 -2.78 3.90
CA MET A 98 -5.86 -2.07 4.02
C MET A 98 -6.99 -3.00 4.47
N GLN A 99 -7.09 -4.18 3.87
CA GLN A 99 -8.10 -5.18 4.25
C GLN A 99 -7.91 -5.65 5.69
N THR A 100 -6.67 -5.88 6.11
CA THR A 100 -6.35 -6.32 7.46
C THR A 100 -6.72 -5.26 8.49
N LEU A 101 -6.40 -4.00 8.23
CA LEU A 101 -6.79 -2.89 9.08
C LEU A 101 -8.31 -2.80 9.23
N ARG A 102 -9.04 -2.94 8.13
CA ARG A 102 -10.51 -2.92 8.15
C ARG A 102 -11.07 -4.08 8.97
N GLU A 103 -10.58 -5.29 8.73
CA GLU A 103 -11.06 -6.48 9.46
C GLU A 103 -10.80 -6.37 10.95
N PHE A 104 -9.63 -5.85 11.33
CA PHE A 104 -9.30 -5.68 12.74
C PHE A 104 -10.17 -4.60 13.41
N VAL A 105 -10.27 -3.44 12.82
CA VAL A 105 -10.98 -2.31 13.45
C VAL A 105 -12.49 -2.45 13.36
N LYS A 106 -13.02 -2.97 12.24
CA LYS A 106 -14.45 -2.93 11.95
C LYS A 106 -15.14 -4.30 11.97
N TYR A 107 -14.41 -5.38 11.73
CA TYR A 107 -15.02 -6.72 11.56
C TYR A 107 -14.54 -7.73 12.59
N LYS A 108 -14.08 -7.26 13.73
CA LYS A 108 -13.80 -8.08 14.93
C LYS A 108 -12.76 -9.19 14.72
N MET A 109 -11.80 -8.96 13.83
CA MET A 109 -10.68 -9.89 13.67
C MET A 109 -9.94 -10.04 15.00
N LYS A 110 -9.63 -11.27 15.40
CA LYS A 110 -8.87 -11.57 16.61
C LYS A 110 -7.41 -11.79 16.28
N LEU A 111 -6.53 -11.27 17.12
CA LEU A 111 -5.09 -11.44 16.99
C LEU A 111 -4.69 -12.84 17.44
N ASN A 112 -3.77 -13.47 16.70
CA ASN A 112 -3.26 -14.81 17.00
C ASN A 112 -1.78 -14.91 16.72
N LYS A 113 -1.07 -15.68 17.55
CA LYS A 113 0.34 -16.01 17.38
C LYS A 113 1.22 -14.79 17.21
N LEU A 114 1.02 -13.79 18.06
CA LEU A 114 1.84 -12.60 18.07
C LEU A 114 3.26 -12.91 18.53
N ALA A 115 4.24 -12.21 17.94
CA ALA A 115 5.66 -12.46 18.22
C ALA A 115 6.13 -11.79 19.51
N LYS A 116 5.66 -10.59 19.80
CA LYS A 116 6.08 -9.75 20.94
C LYS A 116 4.95 -9.51 21.93
N LEU A 117 3.80 -9.11 21.47
CA LEU A 117 2.65 -8.73 22.29
C LEU A 117 1.78 -9.95 22.62
N THR A 118 2.39 -10.99 23.19
CA THR A 118 1.73 -12.29 23.40
C THR A 118 0.50 -12.21 24.30
N GLU A 119 0.44 -11.24 25.21
CA GLU A 119 -0.73 -11.02 26.05
C GLU A 119 -1.95 -10.53 25.26
N LEU A 120 -1.76 -10.02 24.04
CA LEU A 120 -2.84 -9.60 23.18
C LEU A 120 -3.40 -10.71 22.28
N ASP A 121 -2.86 -11.93 22.37
CA ASP A 121 -3.42 -13.05 21.63
C ASP A 121 -4.90 -13.23 21.99
N GLY A 122 -5.75 -13.37 20.99
CA GLY A 122 -7.19 -13.49 21.16
C GLY A 122 -7.94 -12.15 21.25
N PHE A 123 -7.24 -11.04 21.34
CA PHE A 123 -7.88 -9.71 21.41
C PHE A 123 -8.45 -9.30 20.05
N SER A 124 -9.63 -8.70 20.07
CA SER A 124 -10.13 -7.86 19.00
C SER A 124 -9.81 -6.39 19.30
N PHE A 125 -10.07 -5.52 18.33
CA PHE A 125 -9.84 -4.08 18.52
C PHE A 125 -10.62 -3.53 19.73
N ASP A 126 -11.86 -3.98 19.92
CA ASP A 126 -12.71 -3.51 21.01
C ASP A 126 -12.20 -3.93 22.39
N ASP A 127 -11.37 -4.96 22.48
CA ASP A 127 -10.77 -5.40 23.75
C ASP A 127 -9.61 -4.51 24.18
N LEU A 128 -9.08 -3.67 23.30
CA LEU A 128 -8.01 -2.73 23.62
C LEU A 128 -8.56 -1.59 24.48
N SER A 129 -7.68 -1.01 25.32
CA SER A 129 -8.06 0.18 26.10
C SER A 129 -8.43 1.34 25.17
N THR A 130 -9.25 2.25 25.65
CA THR A 130 -9.66 3.44 24.89
C THR A 130 -8.45 4.25 24.42
N ALA A 131 -7.44 4.40 25.28
CA ALA A 131 -6.22 5.12 24.92
C ALA A 131 -5.46 4.43 23.77
N THR A 132 -5.33 3.12 23.85
CA THR A 132 -4.64 2.34 22.80
C THR A 132 -5.39 2.40 21.48
N ARG A 133 -6.73 2.30 21.52
CA ARG A 133 -7.56 2.44 20.31
C ARG A 133 -7.37 3.80 19.64
N ARG A 134 -7.36 4.88 20.43
CA ARG A 134 -7.13 6.22 19.89
C ARG A 134 -5.77 6.36 19.25
N LYS A 135 -4.72 5.87 19.91
CA LYS A 135 -3.36 5.91 19.38
C LYS A 135 -3.24 5.10 18.08
N PHE A 136 -3.89 3.95 18.04
CA PHE A 136 -3.92 3.10 16.82
C PHE A 136 -4.58 3.85 15.67
N LEU A 137 -5.75 4.44 15.89
CA LEU A 137 -6.49 5.16 14.85
C LEU A 137 -5.77 6.42 14.36
N ASN A 138 -4.92 7.00 15.21
CA ASN A 138 -4.15 8.20 14.85
C ASN A 138 -2.79 7.90 14.25
N ARG A 139 -2.43 6.62 14.07
CA ARG A 139 -1.19 6.26 13.37
C ARG A 139 -1.23 6.77 11.94
N THR A 140 -0.12 7.35 11.51
CA THR A 140 -0.01 7.92 10.17
C THR A 140 0.62 6.93 9.21
N PHE A 141 0.01 6.78 8.04
CA PHE A 141 0.51 5.95 6.94
C PHE A 141 0.86 6.84 5.76
N ARG A 142 2.03 6.61 5.19
CA ARG A 142 2.45 7.36 4.02
C ARG A 142 2.03 6.63 2.75
N VAL A 143 1.42 7.39 1.84
CA VAL A 143 0.89 6.87 0.57
C VAL A 143 1.49 7.68 -0.57
N VAL A 144 2.11 6.99 -1.51
CA VAL A 144 2.52 7.58 -2.78
C VAL A 144 1.33 7.49 -3.72
N VAL A 145 0.88 8.62 -4.25
CA VAL A 145 -0.30 8.70 -5.11
C VAL A 145 0.14 9.05 -6.52
N LEU A 146 0.03 8.10 -7.45
CA LEU A 146 0.30 8.32 -8.85
C LEU A 146 -0.81 9.19 -9.45
N ASP A 147 -0.42 10.09 -10.34
CA ASP A 147 -1.36 10.97 -11.03
C ASP A 147 -2.35 10.17 -11.90
N GLU A 148 -3.57 10.68 -12.06
CA GLU A 148 -4.60 10.04 -12.88
C GLU A 148 -4.20 9.86 -14.34
N LYS A 149 -3.27 10.69 -14.84
CA LYS A 149 -2.74 10.59 -16.20
C LYS A 149 -1.80 9.41 -16.40
N THR A 150 -1.34 8.78 -15.31
CA THR A 150 -0.48 7.59 -15.40
C THR A 150 -1.26 6.45 -16.03
N THR A 151 -0.75 5.87 -17.11
CA THR A 151 -1.45 4.84 -17.86
C THR A 151 -1.62 3.55 -17.06
N THR A 152 -2.62 2.74 -17.42
CA THR A 152 -2.87 1.44 -16.82
C THR A 152 -1.64 0.52 -16.92
N ASP A 153 -0.92 0.56 -18.04
CA ASP A 153 0.29 -0.24 -18.25
C ASP A 153 1.38 0.13 -17.25
N ILE A 154 1.60 1.41 -17.00
CA ILE A 154 2.59 1.88 -16.03
C ILE A 154 2.18 1.47 -14.61
N ARG A 155 0.90 1.58 -14.27
CA ARG A 155 0.37 1.17 -12.96
C ARG A 155 0.58 -0.31 -12.72
N GLN A 156 0.27 -1.14 -13.71
CA GLN A 156 0.44 -2.58 -13.61
C GLN A 156 1.92 -2.97 -13.54
N ASP A 157 2.77 -2.31 -14.30
CA ASP A 157 4.21 -2.51 -14.26
C ASP A 157 4.76 -2.18 -12.87
N LEU A 158 4.34 -1.06 -12.28
CA LEU A 158 4.72 -0.68 -10.92
C LEU A 158 4.28 -1.74 -9.90
N PHE A 159 3.02 -2.19 -9.99
CA PHE A 159 2.51 -3.27 -9.12
C PHE A 159 3.40 -4.51 -9.20
N ASN A 160 3.74 -4.95 -10.42
CA ASN A 160 4.58 -6.12 -10.61
C ASN A 160 5.98 -5.92 -10.01
N ARG A 161 6.58 -4.76 -10.19
CA ARG A 161 7.91 -4.44 -9.66
C ARG A 161 7.96 -4.40 -8.15
N ILE A 162 6.93 -3.84 -7.51
CA ILE A 162 6.85 -3.75 -6.04
C ILE A 162 6.63 -5.12 -5.41
N ASN A 163 5.88 -5.99 -6.08
CA ASN A 163 5.47 -7.29 -5.52
C ASN A 163 6.33 -8.47 -5.98
N THR A 164 7.46 -8.23 -6.58
CA THR A 164 8.42 -9.29 -6.94
C THR A 164 9.44 -9.56 -5.85
#